data_61563c3d86b1be505399b9e2f36191ba
#
_entry.id   61563c3d86b1be505399b9e2f36191ba
#
_cell.length_a   1.000
_cell.length_b   1.000
_cell.length_c   1.000
_cell.angle_alpha   90.00
_cell.angle_beta   90.00
_cell.angle_gamma   90.00
#
_symmetry.space_group_name_H-M   'P 1'
#
loop_
_entity.id
_entity.type
_entity.pdbx_description
1 polymer ?
#
loop_
_entity_poly.entity_id
_entity_poly.type
_entity_poly.pdbx_seq_one_letter_code
_entity_poly.pdbx_strand_id
1 'polypeptide(L)'
;MYNNRFKNFLILLISFLFVLPAFTQVKLLIPMESTQSDHLKAYGIAYRHLMNTKEVDWLLNYRGGSFMFGYSTTLEEECKTKGVSYELLDGTMTAQVYSDSKNEENNTDVVRLEKVAKIAVYVPPNALPWDDAVQMVLEYAEIPYDKLWDEEVLTDKLKGYDWLHLHHEDFTGQYGKFFASYGSAPWYLNQQKINEDMAAKLGYKKVSQLKLAVVKKLKEYIANGGFLFTMCSATDTYDIALAAQFTDICESIYDGDPADPQANSKLDFTECLAFENFTVDLNPLVYEYSNIDVTGQLLQMGQFNDNFSLVEFSAKYDPVPSMLTQCHTAVINGFLGQTTGFQKNLLKKNVTVMALKDGTDYVRYIHGNYGRGTFTFYGGHDPEDYQHAVGDPKTELKEFPHSPGYRLILNNVLFPAAKKKKLKT
;
A
#
# COMPACT_ATOMS: atom_id res chain seq x y z
N MET A 1 73.90 -5.37 32.21
CA MET A 1 72.53 -5.70 32.71
C MET A 1 71.67 -4.45 32.87
N TYR A 2 71.56 -3.56 31.84
CA TYR A 2 70.80 -2.30 32.00
C TYR A 2 69.84 -2.01 30.88
N ASN A 3 69.57 -2.96 29.97
CA ASN A 3 68.82 -2.64 28.78
C ASN A 3 67.40 -3.30 28.66
N ASN A 4 67.01 -4.15 29.65
CA ASN A 4 65.71 -4.84 29.52
C ASN A 4 64.57 -4.21 30.32
N ARG A 5 64.82 -3.33 31.27
CA ARG A 5 63.76 -2.67 32.04
C ARG A 5 63.13 -1.48 31.29
N PHE A 6 63.86 -0.84 30.42
CA PHE A 6 63.34 0.28 29.62
C PHE A 6 62.45 -0.16 28.48
N LYS A 7 62.67 -1.33 27.87
CA LYS A 7 61.81 -1.86 26.81
C LYS A 7 60.43 -2.30 27.34
N ASN A 8 60.35 -2.87 28.53
CA ASN A 8 59.10 -3.28 29.12
C ASN A 8 58.26 -2.09 29.61
N PHE A 9 58.89 -0.96 30.00
CA PHE A 9 58.16 0.25 30.37
C PHE A 9 57.59 0.98 29.17
N LEU A 10 58.28 0.92 28.01
CA LEU A 10 57.78 1.53 26.75
C LEU A 10 56.62 0.73 26.15
N ILE A 11 56.62 -0.59 26.32
CA ILE A 11 55.51 -1.46 25.82
C ILE A 11 54.27 -1.28 26.71
N LEU A 12 54.41 -1.03 28.03
CA LEU A 12 53.26 -0.75 28.90
C LEU A 12 52.66 0.65 28.65
N LEU A 13 53.45 1.62 28.19
CA LEU A 13 52.96 2.97 27.88
C LEU A 13 52.24 3.03 26.54
N ILE A 14 52.57 2.15 25.58
CA ILE A 14 51.94 2.09 24.26
C ILE A 14 50.59 1.35 24.33
N SER A 15 50.39 0.40 25.26
CA SER A 15 49.13 -0.30 25.46
C SER A 15 48.02 0.56 26.13
N PHE A 16 48.36 1.71 26.67
CA PHE A 16 47.39 2.63 27.32
C PHE A 16 46.85 3.72 26.40
N LEU A 17 47.32 3.81 25.12
CA LEU A 17 47.03 4.92 24.20
C LEU A 17 46.02 4.61 23.12
N PHE A 18 45.35 3.45 23.15
CA PHE A 18 44.32 3.09 22.16
C PHE A 18 42.97 2.67 22.75
N VAL A 19 42.57 3.29 23.87
CA VAL A 19 41.14 3.41 24.15
C VAL A 19 40.69 4.72 23.49
N LEU A 20 40.59 4.75 22.18
CA LEU A 20 39.76 5.73 21.52
C LEU A 20 38.35 5.55 22.11
N PRO A 21 37.75 6.59 22.74
CA PRO A 21 36.36 6.52 23.07
C PRO A 21 35.65 6.23 21.74
N ALA A 22 35.04 5.08 21.61
CA ALA A 22 34.07 4.88 20.55
C ALA A 22 33.06 6.00 20.77
N PHE A 23 33.12 7.04 19.95
CA PHE A 23 32.07 8.04 19.89
C PHE A 23 30.83 7.25 19.54
N THR A 24 30.08 6.86 20.56
CA THR A 24 28.80 6.19 20.38
C THR A 24 27.91 7.19 19.64
N GLN A 25 27.71 6.90 18.36
CA GLN A 25 26.94 7.79 17.50
C GLN A 25 25.52 7.88 18.07
N VAL A 26 25.09 9.07 18.44
CA VAL A 26 23.73 9.32 18.89
C VAL A 26 22.76 8.89 17.79
N LYS A 27 21.69 8.22 18.16
CA LYS A 27 20.58 7.85 17.26
C LYS A 27 19.33 8.67 17.59
N LEU A 28 18.46 8.84 16.60
CA LEU A 28 17.14 9.41 16.77
C LEU A 28 16.11 8.31 16.52
N LEU A 29 15.28 8.05 17.52
CA LEU A 29 14.16 7.11 17.44
C LEU A 29 12.86 7.88 17.28
N ILE A 30 12.06 7.53 16.28
CA ILE A 30 10.66 7.95 16.17
C ILE A 30 9.79 6.78 16.62
N PRO A 31 9.25 6.80 17.85
CA PRO A 31 8.35 5.76 18.34
C PRO A 31 7.02 5.84 17.58
N MET A 32 6.40 4.69 17.32
CA MET A 32 5.17 4.60 16.53
C MET A 32 4.01 3.99 17.34
N GLU A 33 4.10 4.01 18.65
CA GLU A 33 3.04 3.64 19.59
C GLU A 33 1.94 4.72 19.67
N SER A 34 0.88 4.49 20.41
CA SER A 34 -0.28 5.38 20.51
C SER A 34 0.02 6.79 21.04
N THR A 35 1.19 6.99 21.68
CA THR A 35 1.64 8.30 22.17
C THR A 35 2.35 9.16 21.12
N GLN A 36 2.58 8.65 19.90
CA GLN A 36 3.13 9.44 18.80
C GLN A 36 2.18 10.59 18.47
N SER A 37 2.70 11.79 18.29
CA SER A 37 1.87 12.98 17.99
C SER A 37 1.32 12.97 16.56
N ASP A 38 2.08 12.45 15.59
CA ASP A 38 1.63 12.33 14.19
C ASP A 38 2.30 11.12 13.51
N HIS A 39 1.53 10.03 13.41
CA HIS A 39 2.01 8.81 12.75
C HIS A 39 2.25 9.02 11.27
N LEU A 40 1.36 9.74 10.57
CA LEU A 40 1.41 9.85 9.11
C LEU A 40 2.63 10.67 8.65
N LYS A 41 2.93 11.78 9.34
CA LYS A 41 4.13 12.58 9.05
C LYS A 41 5.43 11.86 9.39
N ALA A 42 5.42 10.94 10.36
CA ALA A 42 6.60 10.12 10.67
C ALA A 42 7.07 9.30 9.45
N TYR A 43 6.14 8.74 8.67
CA TYR A 43 6.47 8.06 7.40
C TYR A 43 7.07 9.01 6.37
N GLY A 44 6.54 10.23 6.28
CA GLY A 44 7.09 11.26 5.40
C GLY A 44 8.55 11.62 5.74
N ILE A 45 8.87 11.73 7.04
CA ILE A 45 10.23 11.94 7.51
C ILE A 45 11.13 10.76 7.11
N ALA A 46 10.66 9.52 7.32
CA ALA A 46 11.42 8.32 6.94
C ALA A 46 11.68 8.28 5.42
N TYR A 47 10.67 8.57 4.61
CA TYR A 47 10.77 8.61 3.15
C TYR A 47 11.76 9.68 2.67
N ARG A 48 11.65 10.93 3.17
CA ARG A 48 12.59 12.03 2.80
C ARG A 48 14.02 11.75 3.25
N HIS A 49 14.20 11.08 4.41
CA HIS A 49 15.52 10.66 4.85
C HIS A 49 16.17 9.67 3.87
N LEU A 50 15.39 8.72 3.37
CA LEU A 50 15.81 7.78 2.32
C LEU A 50 16.11 8.48 0.99
N MET A 51 15.34 9.51 0.60
CA MET A 51 15.62 10.31 -0.61
C MET A 51 17.01 10.95 -0.57
N ASN A 52 17.49 11.31 0.61
CA ASN A 52 18.82 11.85 0.83
C ASN A 52 19.91 10.78 0.96
N THR A 53 19.67 9.57 0.44
CA THR A 53 20.57 8.42 0.45
C THR A 53 21.06 8.00 1.83
N LYS A 54 20.23 8.24 2.86
CA LYS A 54 20.48 7.84 4.23
C LYS A 54 19.64 6.63 4.60
N GLU A 55 20.23 5.73 5.35
CA GLU A 55 19.57 4.50 5.78
C GLU A 55 18.63 4.75 6.97
N VAL A 56 17.53 4.00 7.03
CA VAL A 56 16.57 3.98 8.13
C VAL A 56 16.40 2.53 8.60
N ASP A 57 16.46 2.28 9.90
CA ASP A 57 16.08 0.99 10.46
C ASP A 57 14.61 1.01 10.88
N TRP A 58 13.80 0.16 10.28
CA TRP A 58 12.41 -0.06 10.67
C TRP A 58 12.38 -1.19 11.71
N LEU A 59 12.00 -0.84 12.94
CA LEU A 59 11.94 -1.75 14.07
C LEU A 59 10.56 -2.40 14.13
N LEU A 60 10.41 -3.54 13.46
CA LEU A 60 9.13 -4.23 13.32
C LEU A 60 8.59 -4.66 14.69
N ASN A 61 7.33 -4.33 14.95
CA ASN A 61 6.58 -4.57 16.20
C ASN A 61 7.20 -3.92 17.47
N TYR A 62 8.35 -3.24 17.38
CA TYR A 62 8.93 -2.52 18.48
C TYR A 62 8.23 -1.18 18.64
N ARG A 63 7.53 -0.98 19.78
CA ARG A 63 6.78 0.24 20.08
C ARG A 63 5.92 0.70 18.89
N GLY A 64 5.11 -0.21 18.34
CA GLY A 64 4.22 0.05 17.21
C GLY A 64 4.90 0.09 15.85
N GLY A 65 6.15 -0.40 15.67
CA GLY A 65 6.87 -0.40 14.40
C GLY A 65 7.65 0.90 14.17
N SER A 66 8.54 1.24 15.10
CA SER A 66 9.32 2.47 15.18
C SER A 66 10.38 2.63 14.10
N PHE A 67 10.81 3.87 13.84
CA PHE A 67 11.92 4.17 12.93
C PHE A 67 13.15 4.64 13.72
N MET A 68 14.34 4.11 13.37
CA MET A 68 15.62 4.48 13.95
C MET A 68 16.53 5.11 12.88
N PHE A 69 17.10 6.26 13.21
CA PHE A 69 17.93 7.05 12.30
C PHE A 69 19.31 7.33 12.89
N GLY A 70 20.29 7.64 12.05
CA GLY A 70 21.46 8.39 12.46
C GLY A 70 21.05 9.81 12.85
N TYR A 71 21.50 10.27 14.02
CA TYR A 71 21.19 11.64 14.46
C TYR A 71 21.78 12.69 13.52
N SER A 72 21.01 13.72 13.25
CA SER A 72 21.48 15.00 12.72
C SER A 72 20.57 16.12 13.25
N THR A 73 21.12 17.31 13.39
CA THR A 73 20.35 18.52 13.79
C THR A 73 19.23 18.82 12.81
N THR A 74 19.47 18.63 11.52
CA THR A 74 18.45 18.80 10.46
C THR A 74 17.26 17.87 10.65
N LEU A 75 17.51 16.58 10.97
CA LEU A 75 16.43 15.61 11.22
C LEU A 75 15.66 15.95 12.50
N GLU A 76 16.35 16.37 13.55
CA GLU A 76 15.71 16.80 14.79
C GLU A 76 14.83 18.03 14.57
N GLU A 77 15.32 19.02 13.82
CA GLU A 77 14.56 20.21 13.44
C GLU A 77 13.35 19.85 12.56
N GLU A 78 13.49 18.89 11.66
CA GLU A 78 12.38 18.38 10.85
C GLU A 78 11.30 17.74 11.73
N CYS A 79 11.66 16.88 12.69
CA CYS A 79 10.70 16.30 13.65
C CYS A 79 9.95 17.40 14.42
N LYS A 80 10.67 18.41 14.94
CA LYS A 80 10.06 19.54 15.66
C LYS A 80 9.10 20.34 14.78
N THR A 81 9.52 20.66 13.55
CA THR A 81 8.73 21.47 12.61
C THR A 81 7.46 20.73 12.16
N LYS A 82 7.55 19.40 11.98
CA LYS A 82 6.41 18.56 11.58
C LYS A 82 5.54 18.12 12.76
N GLY A 83 5.95 18.41 14.00
CA GLY A 83 5.22 17.99 15.20
C GLY A 83 5.27 16.49 15.44
N VAL A 84 6.36 15.81 15.04
CA VAL A 84 6.55 14.37 15.23
C VAL A 84 7.37 14.11 16.48
N SER A 85 6.86 13.29 17.38
CA SER A 85 7.55 12.88 18.61
C SER A 85 8.78 12.05 18.31
N TYR A 86 9.90 12.33 19.00
CA TYR A 86 11.16 11.61 18.83
C TYR A 86 11.93 11.51 20.15
N GLU A 87 12.88 10.59 20.20
CA GLU A 87 13.81 10.36 21.32
C GLU A 87 15.25 10.36 20.83
N LEU A 88 16.15 10.99 21.60
CA LEU A 88 17.59 10.91 21.34
C LEU A 88 18.18 9.79 22.21
N LEU A 89 18.84 8.84 21.58
CA LEU A 89 19.41 7.67 22.21
C LEU A 89 20.92 7.76 22.18
N ASP A 90 21.55 7.61 23.36
CA ASP A 90 22.99 7.38 23.43
C ASP A 90 23.34 5.94 22.99
N GLY A 91 24.62 5.60 22.99
CA GLY A 91 25.09 4.29 22.57
C GLY A 91 24.56 3.13 23.40
N THR A 92 24.39 3.33 24.70
CA THR A 92 23.89 2.29 25.62
C THR A 92 22.40 2.03 25.35
N MET A 93 21.60 3.08 25.27
CA MET A 93 20.18 3.01 24.94
C MET A 93 19.98 2.41 23.55
N THR A 94 20.78 2.84 22.56
CA THR A 94 20.76 2.28 21.20
C THR A 94 21.05 0.79 21.19
N ALA A 95 22.09 0.34 21.91
CA ALA A 95 22.43 -1.07 22.00
C ALA A 95 21.31 -1.90 22.64
N GLN A 96 20.65 -1.35 23.69
CA GLN A 96 19.51 -1.99 24.33
C GLN A 96 18.34 -2.15 23.35
N VAL A 97 17.94 -1.09 22.62
CA VAL A 97 16.85 -1.15 21.63
C VAL A 97 17.12 -2.22 20.57
N TYR A 98 18.35 -2.29 20.02
CA TYR A 98 18.70 -3.33 19.06
C TYR A 98 18.74 -4.74 19.66
N SER A 99 19.18 -4.87 20.92
CA SER A 99 19.15 -6.14 21.64
C SER A 99 17.73 -6.65 21.83
N ASP A 100 16.84 -5.78 22.30
CA ASP A 100 15.42 -6.10 22.51
C ASP A 100 14.72 -6.45 21.20
N SER A 101 14.99 -5.67 20.14
CA SER A 101 14.40 -5.90 18.80
C SER A 101 14.89 -7.20 18.16
N LYS A 102 16.06 -7.72 18.52
CA LYS A 102 16.64 -8.95 17.98
C LYS A 102 16.48 -10.16 18.89
N ASN A 103 15.96 -9.97 20.11
CA ASN A 103 15.75 -11.06 21.05
C ASN A 103 14.81 -12.11 20.45
N GLU A 104 15.21 -13.38 20.43
CA GLU A 104 14.46 -14.49 19.82
C GLU A 104 13.11 -14.74 20.52
N GLU A 105 12.95 -14.34 21.77
CA GLU A 105 11.71 -14.46 22.53
C GLU A 105 10.64 -13.42 22.15
N ASN A 106 11.07 -12.31 21.53
CA ASN A 106 10.19 -11.21 21.15
C ASN A 106 9.76 -11.36 19.69
N ASN A 107 8.49 -11.04 19.38
CA ASN A 107 8.03 -10.92 17.98
C ASN A 107 8.41 -9.55 17.40
N THR A 108 9.70 -9.20 17.49
CA THR A 108 10.26 -7.95 16.96
C THR A 108 11.48 -8.25 16.08
N ASP A 109 11.79 -7.42 15.12
CA ASP A 109 13.02 -7.51 14.33
C ASP A 109 13.38 -6.14 13.71
N VAL A 110 14.55 -6.05 13.10
CA VAL A 110 15.08 -4.85 12.45
C VAL A 110 15.16 -5.08 10.95
N VAL A 111 14.46 -4.25 10.18
CA VAL A 111 14.55 -4.22 8.71
C VAL A 111 15.22 -2.92 8.27
N ARG A 112 16.32 -3.03 7.55
CA ARG A 112 17.00 -1.89 6.95
C ARG A 112 16.27 -1.42 5.70
N LEU A 113 15.89 -0.13 5.68
CA LEU A 113 15.43 0.56 4.49
C LEU A 113 16.63 1.27 3.86
N GLU A 114 16.91 0.99 2.59
CA GLU A 114 18.14 1.47 1.91
C GLU A 114 17.86 2.33 0.69
N LYS A 115 16.67 2.21 0.11
CA LYS A 115 16.30 2.82 -1.17
C LYS A 115 14.90 3.43 -1.05
N VAL A 116 14.72 4.61 -1.61
CA VAL A 116 13.39 5.18 -1.76
C VAL A 116 12.69 4.58 -2.99
N ALA A 117 11.41 4.26 -2.86
CA ALA A 117 10.59 3.84 -4.00
C ALA A 117 10.20 5.06 -4.85
N LYS A 118 10.33 4.98 -6.16
CA LYS A 118 9.72 5.95 -7.06
C LYS A 118 8.25 5.58 -7.27
N ILE A 119 7.36 6.52 -6.93
CA ILE A 119 5.92 6.30 -6.83
C ILE A 119 5.20 6.84 -8.05
N ALA A 120 4.28 6.05 -8.61
CA ALA A 120 3.28 6.48 -9.57
C ALA A 120 1.88 6.23 -9.03
N VAL A 121 0.94 7.11 -9.40
CA VAL A 121 -0.49 6.96 -9.16
C VAL A 121 -1.18 6.95 -10.53
N TYR A 122 -1.96 5.92 -10.80
CA TYR A 122 -2.73 5.80 -12.04
C TYR A 122 -4.06 6.51 -11.87
N VAL A 123 -4.24 7.62 -12.57
CA VAL A 123 -5.45 8.44 -12.50
C VAL A 123 -5.73 9.10 -13.85
N PRO A 124 -7.00 9.29 -14.24
CA PRO A 124 -7.34 10.08 -15.40
C PRO A 124 -6.98 11.57 -15.20
N PRO A 125 -6.69 12.31 -16.28
CA PRO A 125 -6.19 13.69 -16.19
C PRO A 125 -7.14 14.68 -15.52
N ASN A 126 -8.43 14.36 -15.47
CA ASN A 126 -9.48 15.19 -14.87
C ASN A 126 -9.80 14.81 -13.41
N ALA A 127 -9.18 13.76 -12.85
CA ALA A 127 -9.42 13.37 -11.47
C ALA A 127 -8.79 14.37 -10.49
N LEU A 128 -9.50 14.61 -9.42
CA LEU A 128 -9.11 15.54 -8.37
C LEU A 128 -8.38 14.78 -7.26
N PRO A 129 -7.26 15.29 -6.71
CA PRO A 129 -6.42 14.55 -5.75
C PRO A 129 -7.17 14.17 -4.46
N TRP A 130 -8.20 14.92 -4.09
CA TRP A 130 -8.97 14.66 -2.87
C TRP A 130 -10.01 13.56 -2.97
N ASP A 131 -10.21 12.99 -4.16
CA ASP A 131 -11.05 11.83 -4.39
C ASP A 131 -10.24 10.51 -4.34
N ASP A 132 -9.04 10.56 -3.75
CA ASP A 132 -8.12 9.43 -3.66
C ASP A 132 -7.37 9.48 -2.33
N ALA A 133 -7.70 8.56 -1.44
CA ALA A 133 -7.11 8.45 -0.11
C ALA A 133 -5.58 8.35 -0.13
N VAL A 134 -5.01 7.68 -1.14
CA VAL A 134 -3.55 7.54 -1.27
C VAL A 134 -2.92 8.84 -1.67
N GLN A 135 -3.47 9.56 -2.66
CA GLN A 135 -2.96 10.89 -3.02
C GLN A 135 -3.02 11.84 -1.82
N MET A 136 -4.15 11.83 -1.07
CA MET A 136 -4.30 12.66 0.14
C MET A 136 -3.21 12.38 1.18
N VAL A 137 -2.93 11.12 1.49
CA VAL A 137 -1.91 10.79 2.50
C VAL A 137 -0.49 11.03 2.00
N LEU A 138 -0.21 10.84 0.72
CA LEU A 138 1.09 11.19 0.14
C LEU A 138 1.34 12.71 0.22
N GLU A 139 0.34 13.53 -0.09
CA GLU A 139 0.42 14.98 0.05
C GLU A 139 0.58 15.42 1.51
N TYR A 140 -0.20 14.84 2.44
CA TYR A 140 -0.10 15.14 3.86
C TYR A 140 1.26 14.77 4.46
N ALA A 141 1.81 13.62 4.09
CA ALA A 141 3.12 13.15 4.50
C ALA A 141 4.28 13.81 3.70
N GLU A 142 3.97 14.62 2.68
CA GLU A 142 4.94 15.25 1.79
C GLU A 142 5.82 14.23 1.06
N ILE A 143 5.22 13.17 0.54
CA ILE A 143 5.85 12.12 -0.25
C ILE A 143 5.56 12.40 -1.73
N PRO A 144 6.58 12.63 -2.58
CA PRO A 144 6.37 12.94 -3.98
C PRO A 144 5.92 11.72 -4.79
N TYR A 145 5.05 11.96 -5.77
CA TYR A 145 4.56 10.96 -6.71
C TYR A 145 4.30 11.58 -8.09
N ASP A 146 4.30 10.75 -9.13
CA ASP A 146 3.94 11.15 -10.49
C ASP A 146 2.58 10.54 -10.88
N LYS A 147 1.80 11.24 -11.72
CA LYS A 147 0.54 10.75 -12.26
C LYS A 147 0.77 10.10 -13.62
N LEU A 148 0.21 8.92 -13.81
CA LEU A 148 0.19 8.19 -15.09
C LEU A 148 -1.25 7.82 -15.43
N TRP A 149 -1.52 7.62 -16.73
CA TRP A 149 -2.80 7.08 -17.19
C TRP A 149 -2.58 6.10 -18.34
N ASP A 150 -3.64 5.74 -19.07
CA ASP A 150 -3.63 4.69 -20.11
C ASP A 150 -2.45 4.81 -21.08
N GLU A 151 -2.23 6.00 -21.65
CA GLU A 151 -1.15 6.23 -22.63
C GLU A 151 0.24 6.02 -22.05
N GLU A 152 0.48 6.52 -20.85
CA GLU A 152 1.76 6.36 -20.17
C GLU A 152 2.07 4.91 -19.85
N VAL A 153 1.06 4.15 -19.42
CA VAL A 153 1.19 2.72 -19.12
C VAL A 153 1.49 1.94 -20.40
N LEU A 154 0.73 2.19 -21.48
CA LEU A 154 0.90 1.48 -22.75
C LEU A 154 2.19 1.85 -23.48
N THR A 155 2.74 3.03 -23.23
CA THR A 155 4.04 3.47 -23.78
C THR A 155 5.23 3.12 -22.89
N ASP A 156 5.07 2.20 -21.94
CA ASP A 156 6.12 1.67 -21.09
C ASP A 156 6.76 2.68 -20.10
N LYS A 157 6.15 3.86 -19.87
CA LYS A 157 6.67 4.83 -18.87
C LYS A 157 6.66 4.25 -17.45
N LEU A 158 5.78 3.28 -17.18
CA LEU A 158 5.68 2.61 -15.88
C LEU A 158 6.96 1.89 -15.46
N LYS A 159 7.82 1.49 -16.40
CA LYS A 159 9.11 0.82 -16.10
C LYS A 159 10.07 1.67 -15.25
N GLY A 160 9.84 2.99 -15.17
CA GLY A 160 10.63 3.90 -14.36
C GLY A 160 10.22 4.00 -12.89
N TYR A 161 9.22 3.23 -12.45
CA TYR A 161 8.64 3.32 -11.11
C TYR A 161 8.79 2.00 -10.35
N ASP A 162 8.93 2.09 -9.03
CA ASP A 162 9.04 0.95 -8.14
C ASP A 162 7.69 0.57 -7.51
N TRP A 163 6.77 1.54 -7.40
CA TRP A 163 5.47 1.43 -6.75
C TRP A 163 4.39 2.11 -7.57
N LEU A 164 3.24 1.44 -7.74
CA LEU A 164 2.09 1.93 -8.47
C LEU A 164 0.83 1.80 -7.63
N HIS A 165 0.03 2.87 -7.58
CA HIS A 165 -1.30 2.87 -6.99
C HIS A 165 -2.41 2.91 -8.04
N LEU A 166 -3.47 2.14 -7.79
CA LEU A 166 -4.77 2.20 -8.46
C LEU A 166 -5.85 2.37 -7.40
N HIS A 167 -6.80 3.28 -7.60
CA HIS A 167 -7.84 3.51 -6.60
C HIS A 167 -9.23 3.00 -7.05
N HIS A 168 -10.07 3.88 -7.54
CA HIS A 168 -11.45 3.59 -7.97
C HIS A 168 -11.57 3.36 -9.49
N GLU A 169 -10.54 2.84 -10.10
CA GLU A 169 -10.52 2.61 -11.54
C GLU A 169 -11.35 1.39 -11.92
N ASP A 170 -12.13 1.56 -12.98
CA ASP A 170 -12.85 0.46 -13.61
C ASP A 170 -12.10 -0.07 -14.83
N PHE A 171 -11.53 -1.25 -14.70
CA PHE A 171 -10.84 -1.94 -15.80
C PHE A 171 -11.77 -2.82 -16.66
N THR A 172 -13.06 -2.87 -16.35
CA THR A 172 -14.04 -3.67 -17.11
C THR A 172 -14.62 -2.93 -18.30
N GLY A 173 -14.61 -1.58 -18.29
CA GLY A 173 -15.24 -0.74 -19.29
C GLY A 173 -16.72 -0.43 -19.01
N GLN A 174 -17.20 -0.66 -17.78
CA GLN A 174 -18.57 -0.41 -17.35
C GLN A 174 -18.72 0.94 -16.62
N TYR A 175 -17.71 1.81 -16.70
CA TYR A 175 -17.69 3.17 -16.16
C TYR A 175 -18.08 3.27 -14.67
N GLY A 176 -17.53 2.38 -13.85
CA GLY A 176 -17.80 2.35 -12.43
C GLY A 176 -19.15 1.76 -12.05
N LYS A 177 -19.90 1.18 -13.02
CA LYS A 177 -21.31 0.74 -12.84
C LYS A 177 -22.22 1.80 -12.25
N PHE A 178 -21.91 3.07 -12.50
CA PHE A 178 -22.69 4.22 -12.03
C PHE A 178 -23.92 4.52 -12.86
N PHE A 179 -24.18 3.75 -13.92
CA PHE A 179 -25.28 4.02 -14.85
C PHE A 179 -26.64 4.11 -14.14
N ALA A 180 -26.97 3.18 -13.23
CA ALA A 180 -28.25 3.15 -12.56
C ALA A 180 -28.56 4.43 -11.76
N SER A 181 -27.56 5.01 -11.11
CA SER A 181 -27.71 6.19 -10.25
C SER A 181 -27.38 7.51 -10.95
N TYR A 182 -26.47 7.48 -11.93
CA TYR A 182 -25.86 8.69 -12.49
C TYR A 182 -25.83 8.72 -14.03
N GLY A 183 -26.53 7.82 -14.75
CA GLY A 183 -26.44 7.67 -16.20
C GLY A 183 -26.74 8.94 -17.02
N SER A 184 -27.40 9.95 -16.45
CA SER A 184 -27.62 11.27 -17.06
C SER A 184 -26.81 12.40 -16.43
N ALA A 185 -25.98 12.10 -15.43
CA ALA A 185 -25.19 13.13 -14.74
C ALA A 185 -24.07 13.65 -15.65
N PRO A 186 -23.84 14.98 -15.70
CA PRO A 186 -22.82 15.56 -16.58
C PRO A 186 -21.40 15.01 -16.34
N TRP A 187 -21.03 14.73 -15.08
CA TRP A 187 -19.74 14.19 -14.75
C TRP A 187 -19.57 12.75 -15.27
N TYR A 188 -20.64 11.91 -15.20
CA TYR A 188 -20.63 10.54 -15.69
C TYR A 188 -20.50 10.49 -17.21
N LEU A 189 -21.29 11.30 -17.94
CA LEU A 189 -21.19 11.42 -19.40
C LEU A 189 -19.82 11.95 -19.84
N ASN A 190 -19.23 12.88 -19.08
CA ASN A 190 -17.88 13.34 -19.35
C ASN A 190 -16.82 12.25 -19.11
N GLN A 191 -16.97 11.44 -18.07
CA GLN A 191 -16.09 10.29 -17.81
C GLN A 191 -16.16 9.26 -18.96
N GLN A 192 -17.36 8.91 -19.42
CA GLN A 192 -17.54 8.05 -20.60
C GLN A 192 -16.76 8.62 -21.79
N LYS A 193 -17.04 9.88 -22.13
CA LYS A 193 -16.40 10.55 -23.28
C LYS A 193 -14.86 10.55 -23.17
N ILE A 194 -14.29 10.85 -22.03
CA ILE A 194 -12.83 10.87 -21.82
C ILE A 194 -12.23 9.48 -22.07
N ASN A 195 -12.87 8.41 -21.59
CA ASN A 195 -12.41 7.05 -21.79
C ASN A 195 -12.58 6.59 -23.25
N GLU A 196 -13.69 6.94 -23.91
CA GLU A 196 -13.93 6.63 -25.32
C GLU A 196 -12.94 7.38 -26.24
N ASP A 197 -12.71 8.68 -25.99
CA ASP A 197 -11.73 9.48 -26.73
C ASP A 197 -10.31 8.89 -26.57
N MET A 198 -9.96 8.41 -25.36
CA MET A 198 -8.66 7.77 -25.13
C MET A 198 -8.57 6.41 -25.85
N ALA A 199 -9.61 5.60 -25.80
CA ALA A 199 -9.65 4.32 -26.53
C ALA A 199 -9.46 4.55 -28.03
N ALA A 200 -10.21 5.50 -28.60
CA ALA A 200 -10.08 5.86 -30.01
C ALA A 200 -8.69 6.40 -30.36
N LYS A 201 -8.11 7.29 -29.53
CA LYS A 201 -6.76 7.84 -29.70
C LYS A 201 -5.72 6.74 -29.76
N LEU A 202 -5.85 5.70 -28.93
CA LEU A 202 -4.91 4.58 -28.83
C LEU A 202 -5.23 3.41 -29.77
N GLY A 203 -6.26 3.56 -30.62
CA GLY A 203 -6.61 2.60 -31.68
C GLY A 203 -7.49 1.44 -31.21
N TYR A 204 -8.12 1.53 -30.05
CA TYR A 204 -9.08 0.55 -29.54
C TYR A 204 -10.52 0.92 -29.93
N LYS A 205 -11.34 -0.09 -30.22
CA LYS A 205 -12.75 0.10 -30.60
C LYS A 205 -13.67 0.27 -29.39
N LYS A 206 -13.30 -0.33 -28.26
CA LYS A 206 -14.05 -0.34 -27.00
C LYS A 206 -13.14 0.05 -25.83
N VAL A 207 -13.72 0.69 -24.82
CA VAL A 207 -13.00 1.02 -23.58
C VAL A 207 -12.55 -0.25 -22.85
N SER A 208 -13.37 -1.29 -22.81
CA SER A 208 -13.01 -2.59 -22.24
C SER A 208 -11.75 -3.20 -22.87
N GLN A 209 -11.56 -3.05 -24.18
CA GLN A 209 -10.36 -3.52 -24.88
C GLN A 209 -9.11 -2.71 -24.49
N LEU A 210 -9.24 -1.39 -24.38
CA LEU A 210 -8.18 -0.51 -23.90
C LEU A 210 -7.78 -0.90 -22.47
N LYS A 211 -8.75 -1.00 -21.56
CA LYS A 211 -8.51 -1.31 -20.14
C LYS A 211 -7.89 -2.69 -19.96
N LEU A 212 -8.31 -3.70 -20.72
CA LEU A 212 -7.67 -5.01 -20.75
C LEU A 212 -6.19 -4.91 -21.17
N ALA A 213 -5.87 -4.09 -22.19
CA ALA A 213 -4.48 -3.90 -22.61
C ALA A 213 -3.65 -3.22 -21.51
N VAL A 214 -4.23 -2.24 -20.82
CA VAL A 214 -3.61 -1.58 -19.67
C VAL A 214 -3.34 -2.60 -18.55
N VAL A 215 -4.34 -3.37 -18.13
CA VAL A 215 -4.19 -4.38 -17.06
C VAL A 215 -3.11 -5.40 -17.40
N LYS A 216 -3.01 -5.84 -18.66
CA LYS A 216 -1.91 -6.73 -19.11
C LYS A 216 -0.54 -6.09 -18.95
N LYS A 217 -0.41 -4.78 -19.23
CA LYS A 217 0.83 -4.04 -18.99
C LYS A 217 1.15 -3.87 -17.50
N LEU A 218 0.14 -3.63 -16.68
CA LEU A 218 0.29 -3.58 -15.22
C LEU A 218 0.74 -4.95 -14.67
N LYS A 219 0.17 -6.03 -15.18
CA LYS A 219 0.59 -7.39 -14.82
C LYS A 219 2.04 -7.68 -15.22
N GLU A 220 2.47 -7.25 -16.41
CA GLU A 220 3.86 -7.34 -16.87
C GLU A 220 4.80 -6.53 -15.94
N TYR A 221 4.38 -5.34 -15.49
CA TYR A 221 5.12 -4.52 -14.55
C TYR A 221 5.35 -5.26 -13.22
N ILE A 222 4.30 -5.88 -12.64
CA ILE A 222 4.44 -6.68 -11.41
C ILE A 222 5.38 -7.87 -11.66
N ALA A 223 5.17 -8.62 -12.76
CA ALA A 223 6.03 -9.77 -13.09
C ALA A 223 7.52 -9.39 -13.16
N ASN A 224 7.84 -8.16 -13.55
CA ASN A 224 9.18 -7.62 -13.65
C ASN A 224 9.74 -7.01 -12.37
N GLY A 225 9.01 -7.05 -11.26
CA GLY A 225 9.49 -6.62 -9.94
C GLY A 225 8.84 -5.37 -9.39
N GLY A 226 7.80 -4.83 -10.07
CA GLY A 226 7.00 -3.72 -9.58
C GLY A 226 6.13 -4.10 -8.39
N PHE A 227 5.81 -3.12 -7.58
CA PHE A 227 4.84 -3.26 -6.49
C PHE A 227 3.54 -2.56 -6.86
N LEU A 228 2.44 -3.32 -6.87
CA LEU A 228 1.09 -2.81 -7.12
C LEU A 228 0.32 -2.69 -5.80
N PHE A 229 -0.20 -1.51 -5.50
CA PHE A 229 -1.13 -1.27 -4.40
C PHE A 229 -2.46 -0.78 -4.93
N THR A 230 -3.56 -1.48 -4.61
CA THR A 230 -4.90 -1.10 -5.09
C THR A 230 -5.89 -0.94 -3.94
N MET A 231 -6.84 -0.04 -4.15
CA MET A 231 -7.99 0.18 -3.26
C MET A 231 -9.29 0.23 -4.06
N CYS A 232 -10.42 0.20 -3.37
CA CYS A 232 -11.76 0.35 -3.92
C CYS A 232 -12.00 -0.59 -5.12
N SER A 233 -12.73 -0.15 -6.14
CA SER A 233 -13.08 -0.95 -7.34
C SER A 233 -11.90 -1.40 -8.18
N ALA A 234 -10.72 -0.77 -8.06
CA ALA A 234 -9.55 -1.25 -8.76
C ALA A 234 -9.06 -2.62 -8.28
N THR A 235 -9.49 -3.08 -7.09
CA THR A 235 -9.08 -4.36 -6.52
C THR A 235 -9.68 -5.56 -7.26
N ASP A 236 -10.99 -5.56 -7.53
CA ASP A 236 -11.67 -6.66 -8.20
C ASP A 236 -11.78 -6.45 -9.72
N THR A 237 -12.01 -5.21 -10.20
CA THR A 237 -12.10 -4.94 -11.64
C THR A 237 -10.83 -5.29 -12.39
N TYR A 238 -9.66 -5.21 -11.75
CA TYR A 238 -8.39 -5.67 -12.29
C TYR A 238 -8.43 -7.15 -12.69
N ASP A 239 -8.81 -8.02 -11.75
CA ASP A 239 -8.90 -9.46 -12.00
C ASP A 239 -10.11 -9.82 -12.87
N ILE A 240 -11.23 -9.10 -12.77
CA ILE A 240 -12.40 -9.28 -13.64
C ILE A 240 -12.03 -9.02 -15.10
N ALA A 241 -11.29 -7.95 -15.40
CA ALA A 241 -10.84 -7.66 -16.75
C ALA A 241 -9.94 -8.77 -17.33
N LEU A 242 -9.05 -9.35 -16.50
CA LEU A 242 -8.22 -10.48 -16.90
C LEU A 242 -9.04 -11.75 -17.13
N ALA A 243 -9.99 -12.06 -16.24
CA ALA A 243 -10.85 -13.23 -16.37
C ALA A 243 -11.76 -13.16 -17.61
N ALA A 244 -12.25 -11.96 -17.94
CA ALA A 244 -13.14 -11.73 -19.06
C ALA A 244 -12.43 -11.52 -20.42
N GLN A 245 -11.12 -11.75 -20.50
CA GLN A 245 -10.33 -11.43 -21.71
C GLN A 245 -10.82 -12.11 -23.00
N PHE A 246 -11.62 -13.16 -22.91
CA PHE A 246 -12.15 -13.90 -24.07
C PHE A 246 -13.66 -13.85 -24.19
N THR A 247 -14.34 -13.02 -23.39
CA THR A 247 -15.79 -12.86 -23.40
C THR A 247 -16.17 -11.40 -23.14
N ASP A 248 -17.33 -10.98 -23.66
CA ASP A 248 -17.85 -9.64 -23.43
C ASP A 248 -18.73 -9.62 -22.19
N ILE A 249 -18.42 -8.75 -21.23
CA ILE A 249 -19.18 -8.53 -20.01
C ILE A 249 -19.85 -7.15 -19.95
N CYS A 250 -19.69 -6.34 -21.01
CA CYS A 250 -20.28 -5.01 -21.11
C CYS A 250 -21.64 -5.08 -21.82
N GLU A 251 -22.69 -4.58 -21.18
CA GLU A 251 -23.98 -4.42 -21.79
C GLU A 251 -24.02 -3.25 -22.76
N SER A 252 -24.98 -3.28 -23.72
CA SER A 252 -25.11 -2.30 -24.80
C SER A 252 -25.16 -0.84 -24.35
N ILE A 253 -25.55 -0.59 -23.11
CA ILE A 253 -25.58 0.75 -22.54
C ILE A 253 -24.17 1.33 -22.31
N TYR A 254 -23.13 0.48 -22.23
CA TYR A 254 -21.76 0.88 -22.02
C TYR A 254 -20.98 1.05 -23.33
N ASP A 255 -21.18 0.17 -24.31
CA ASP A 255 -20.34 0.12 -25.52
C ASP A 255 -21.08 -0.18 -26.84
N GLY A 256 -22.41 -0.29 -26.80
CA GLY A 256 -23.28 -0.36 -27.98
C GLY A 256 -23.65 -1.75 -28.46
N ASP A 257 -23.06 -2.83 -27.94
CA ASP A 257 -23.47 -4.23 -28.23
C ASP A 257 -23.70 -5.02 -26.93
N PRO A 258 -24.53 -6.07 -26.96
CA PRO A 258 -24.93 -6.78 -25.75
C PRO A 258 -23.78 -7.62 -25.18
N ALA A 259 -23.73 -7.73 -23.86
CA ALA A 259 -22.85 -8.68 -23.18
C ALA A 259 -23.13 -10.12 -23.64
N ASP A 260 -22.11 -10.97 -23.57
CA ASP A 260 -22.27 -12.40 -23.80
C ASP A 260 -23.11 -13.04 -22.68
N PRO A 261 -24.32 -13.56 -22.96
CA PRO A 261 -25.17 -14.15 -21.93
C PRO A 261 -24.56 -15.39 -21.26
N GLN A 262 -23.50 -15.96 -21.85
CA GLN A 262 -22.74 -17.06 -21.28
C GLN A 262 -21.39 -16.63 -20.68
N ALA A 263 -21.16 -15.35 -20.48
CA ALA A 263 -19.88 -14.81 -20.01
C ALA A 263 -19.34 -15.52 -18.78
N ASN A 264 -20.18 -15.76 -17.77
CA ASN A 264 -19.77 -16.43 -16.54
C ASN A 264 -19.22 -17.86 -16.76
N SER A 265 -19.63 -18.56 -17.83
CA SER A 265 -19.09 -19.88 -18.16
C SER A 265 -17.78 -19.83 -18.95
N LYS A 266 -17.37 -18.64 -19.41
CA LYS A 266 -16.18 -18.39 -20.24
C LYS A 266 -15.09 -17.63 -19.49
N LEU A 267 -15.29 -17.28 -18.21
CA LEU A 267 -14.26 -16.62 -17.41
C LEU A 267 -13.04 -17.52 -17.26
N ASP A 268 -11.85 -16.97 -17.49
CA ASP A 268 -10.57 -17.65 -17.33
C ASP A 268 -9.80 -17.03 -16.17
N PHE A 269 -9.77 -17.73 -15.05
CA PHE A 269 -9.09 -17.26 -13.82
C PHE A 269 -7.58 -17.48 -13.82
N THR A 270 -7.01 -18.14 -14.83
CA THR A 270 -5.57 -18.50 -14.85
C THR A 270 -4.68 -17.26 -14.79
N GLU A 271 -5.13 -16.18 -15.42
CA GLU A 271 -4.39 -14.92 -15.50
C GLU A 271 -4.63 -13.97 -14.31
N CYS A 272 -5.66 -14.21 -13.48
CA CYS A 272 -5.98 -13.38 -12.32
C CYS A 272 -4.86 -13.42 -11.26
N LEU A 273 -4.68 -12.31 -10.54
CA LEU A 273 -3.69 -12.20 -9.45
C LEU A 273 -4.21 -12.81 -8.14
N ALA A 274 -5.39 -12.38 -7.70
CA ALA A 274 -5.90 -12.64 -6.36
C ALA A 274 -7.12 -13.57 -6.30
N PHE A 275 -8.00 -13.55 -7.31
CA PHE A 275 -9.31 -14.19 -7.24
C PHE A 275 -9.48 -15.31 -8.27
N GLU A 276 -10.33 -16.29 -7.91
CA GLU A 276 -10.73 -17.39 -8.79
C GLU A 276 -12.15 -17.84 -8.44
N ASN A 277 -12.83 -18.49 -9.41
CA ASN A 277 -14.18 -19.06 -9.25
C ASN A 277 -15.28 -18.05 -8.89
N PHE A 278 -15.09 -16.78 -9.17
CA PHE A 278 -16.12 -15.76 -9.00
C PHE A 278 -17.08 -15.71 -10.20
N THR A 279 -18.20 -15.03 -9.99
CA THR A 279 -19.18 -14.71 -11.04
C THR A 279 -19.33 -13.22 -11.18
N VAL A 280 -19.47 -12.72 -12.42
CA VAL A 280 -19.72 -11.31 -12.71
C VAL A 280 -21.21 -11.03 -12.84
N ASP A 281 -21.64 -9.85 -12.39
CA ASP A 281 -23.00 -9.35 -12.61
C ASP A 281 -23.04 -8.51 -13.89
N LEU A 282 -23.80 -9.00 -14.89
CA LEU A 282 -23.96 -8.34 -16.17
C LEU A 282 -25.03 -7.25 -16.16
N ASN A 283 -25.89 -7.20 -15.11
CA ASN A 283 -26.97 -6.22 -15.05
C ASN A 283 -26.43 -4.80 -14.79
N PRO A 284 -26.62 -3.84 -15.71
CA PRO A 284 -26.14 -2.48 -15.52
C PRO A 284 -26.86 -1.68 -14.41
N LEU A 285 -27.95 -2.22 -13.87
CA LEU A 285 -28.67 -1.63 -12.73
C LEU A 285 -28.15 -2.12 -11.37
N VAL A 286 -27.24 -3.09 -11.36
CA VAL A 286 -26.55 -3.57 -10.16
C VAL A 286 -25.22 -2.87 -10.05
N TYR A 287 -24.91 -2.36 -8.84
CA TYR A 287 -23.70 -1.58 -8.59
C TYR A 287 -22.44 -2.43 -8.45
N GLU A 288 -22.56 -3.61 -7.88
CA GLU A 288 -21.48 -4.56 -7.70
C GLU A 288 -21.05 -5.18 -9.04
N TYR A 289 -19.75 -5.37 -9.25
CA TYR A 289 -19.21 -6.01 -10.45
C TYR A 289 -19.33 -7.53 -10.42
N SER A 290 -19.20 -8.10 -9.22
CA SER A 290 -19.09 -9.55 -9.02
C SER A 290 -19.45 -9.96 -7.60
N ASN A 291 -19.50 -11.26 -7.37
CA ASN A 291 -19.64 -11.81 -6.01
C ASN A 291 -18.30 -11.84 -5.21
N ILE A 292 -17.24 -11.23 -5.71
CA ILE A 292 -16.01 -11.01 -4.92
C ILE A 292 -16.31 -10.06 -3.77
N ASP A 293 -16.99 -8.96 -4.09
CA ASP A 293 -17.26 -7.85 -3.17
C ASP A 293 -18.30 -8.22 -2.09
N VAL A 294 -18.06 -7.74 -0.88
CA VAL A 294 -18.92 -7.92 0.29
C VAL A 294 -19.45 -6.59 0.85
N THR A 295 -19.41 -5.52 0.06
CA THR A 295 -19.87 -4.18 0.48
C THR A 295 -21.30 -4.19 0.99
N GLY A 296 -22.23 -4.84 0.28
CA GLY A 296 -23.63 -4.94 0.67
C GLY A 296 -23.83 -5.60 2.04
N GLN A 297 -23.04 -6.62 2.36
CA GLN A 297 -23.08 -7.31 3.65
C GLN A 297 -22.52 -6.42 4.78
N LEU A 298 -21.42 -5.73 4.53
CA LEU A 298 -20.80 -4.84 5.52
C LEU A 298 -21.67 -3.60 5.79
N LEU A 299 -22.28 -3.04 4.76
CA LEU A 299 -23.24 -1.94 4.88
C LEU A 299 -24.42 -2.31 5.79
N GLN A 300 -24.94 -3.54 5.68
CA GLN A 300 -26.03 -4.04 6.54
C GLN A 300 -25.62 -4.19 8.01
N MET A 301 -24.31 -4.38 8.31
CA MET A 301 -23.82 -4.40 9.69
C MET A 301 -23.83 -3.02 10.35
N GLY A 302 -23.69 -1.96 9.54
CA GLY A 302 -23.65 -0.56 9.99
C GLY A 302 -22.28 -0.15 10.53
N GLN A 303 -22.00 1.13 10.50
CA GLN A 303 -20.71 1.74 10.82
C GLN A 303 -20.09 1.27 12.14
N PHE A 304 -20.87 1.17 13.20
CA PHE A 304 -20.36 0.79 14.53
C PHE A 304 -19.92 -0.67 14.64
N ASN A 305 -20.40 -1.52 13.75
CA ASN A 305 -20.05 -2.93 13.73
C ASN A 305 -19.08 -3.29 12.59
N ASP A 306 -18.87 -2.36 11.65
CA ASP A 306 -17.88 -2.55 10.58
C ASP A 306 -16.50 -2.16 11.12
N ASN A 307 -15.79 -3.15 11.64
CA ASN A 307 -14.39 -3.09 12.00
C ASN A 307 -13.69 -4.36 11.49
N PHE A 308 -12.38 -4.33 11.39
CA PHE A 308 -11.59 -5.48 10.97
C PHE A 308 -10.29 -5.56 11.76
N SER A 309 -9.82 -6.79 11.93
CA SER A 309 -8.60 -7.07 12.69
C SER A 309 -7.44 -7.41 11.77
N LEU A 310 -6.26 -6.85 12.09
CA LEU A 310 -5.00 -7.21 11.45
C LEU A 310 -4.58 -8.60 11.92
N VAL A 311 -4.13 -9.44 10.98
CA VAL A 311 -3.51 -10.72 11.30
C VAL A 311 -2.10 -10.47 11.85
N GLU A 312 -1.77 -11.15 12.94
CA GLU A 312 -0.43 -11.11 13.52
C GLU A 312 0.52 -12.02 12.73
N PHE A 313 1.66 -11.47 12.33
CA PHE A 313 2.73 -12.18 11.62
C PHE A 313 4.03 -12.15 12.43
N SER A 314 4.89 -13.12 12.17
CA SER A 314 6.24 -13.10 12.73
C SER A 314 7.10 -12.04 12.06
N ALA A 315 7.60 -11.08 12.84
CA ALA A 315 8.57 -10.09 12.35
C ALA A 315 9.90 -10.74 11.90
N LYS A 316 10.20 -11.95 12.37
CA LYS A 316 11.45 -12.67 12.09
C LYS A 316 11.34 -13.59 10.87
N TYR A 317 10.23 -14.33 10.77
CA TYR A 317 10.04 -15.39 9.76
C TYR A 317 9.17 -14.92 8.59
N ASP A 318 8.24 -14.01 8.84
CA ASP A 318 7.30 -13.45 7.86
C ASP A 318 7.50 -11.94 7.70
N PRO A 319 8.71 -11.44 7.36
CA PRO A 319 9.02 -10.02 7.43
C PRO A 319 8.14 -9.18 6.50
N VAL A 320 7.72 -9.70 5.35
CA VAL A 320 6.89 -8.98 4.38
C VAL A 320 5.50 -8.69 4.94
N PRO A 321 4.70 -9.69 5.34
CA PRO A 321 3.39 -9.43 5.93
C PRO A 321 3.47 -8.59 7.20
N SER A 322 4.49 -8.84 8.05
CA SER A 322 4.70 -8.06 9.28
C SER A 322 4.96 -6.58 9.01
N MET A 323 5.73 -6.24 7.96
CA MET A 323 5.95 -4.84 7.56
C MET A 323 4.66 -4.15 7.16
N LEU A 324 3.82 -4.84 6.39
CA LEU A 324 2.58 -4.28 5.84
C LEU A 324 1.50 -4.07 6.92
N THR A 325 1.57 -4.80 8.03
CA THR A 325 0.61 -4.73 9.13
C THR A 325 1.10 -3.94 10.36
N GLN A 326 2.26 -3.25 10.27
CA GLN A 326 2.74 -2.41 11.37
C GLN A 326 1.72 -1.33 11.72
N CYS A 327 1.16 -1.39 12.93
CA CYS A 327 0.19 -0.40 13.40
C CYS A 327 0.23 -0.29 14.92
N HIS A 328 -0.23 0.85 15.45
CA HIS A 328 -0.38 1.09 16.90
C HIS A 328 -1.66 0.47 17.46
N THR A 329 -2.54 -0.05 16.61
CA THR A 329 -3.74 -0.79 16.94
C THR A 329 -3.92 -1.99 16.02
N ALA A 330 -4.43 -3.10 16.56
CA ALA A 330 -4.73 -4.29 15.79
C ALA A 330 -6.14 -4.28 15.18
N VAL A 331 -7.05 -3.46 15.72
CA VAL A 331 -8.44 -3.32 15.25
C VAL A 331 -8.60 -1.96 14.60
N ILE A 332 -9.15 -1.95 13.39
CA ILE A 332 -9.32 -0.76 12.57
C ILE A 332 -10.80 -0.58 12.27
N ASN A 333 -11.28 0.66 12.39
CA ASN A 333 -12.65 0.99 11.99
C ASN A 333 -12.83 0.69 10.50
N GLY A 334 -13.98 0.12 10.15
CA GLY A 334 -14.33 -0.10 8.76
C GLY A 334 -14.63 1.19 8.04
N PHE A 335 -14.47 1.14 6.73
CA PHE A 335 -14.84 2.19 5.78
C PHE A 335 -15.26 1.53 4.49
N LEU A 336 -16.24 2.10 3.83
CA LEU A 336 -16.81 1.54 2.62
C LEU A 336 -16.08 2.07 1.38
N GLY A 337 -16.30 1.39 0.29
CA GLY A 337 -15.89 1.77 -1.05
C GLY A 337 -16.76 1.03 -2.05
N GLN A 338 -16.52 1.16 -3.33
CA GLN A 338 -17.24 0.38 -4.32
C GLN A 338 -16.94 -1.12 -4.17
N THR A 339 -15.70 -1.45 -3.79
CA THR A 339 -15.30 -2.79 -3.33
C THR A 339 -14.69 -2.65 -1.96
N THR A 340 -15.43 -3.02 -0.93
CA THR A 340 -15.05 -2.82 0.47
C THR A 340 -14.26 -3.98 1.03
N GLY A 341 -14.50 -5.18 0.55
CA GLY A 341 -13.83 -6.37 1.00
C GLY A 341 -14.15 -7.57 0.11
N PHE A 342 -13.56 -8.70 0.42
CA PHE A 342 -13.51 -9.85 -0.47
C PHE A 342 -14.03 -11.10 0.22
N GLN A 343 -14.74 -11.97 -0.54
CA GLN A 343 -15.07 -13.29 -0.09
C GLN A 343 -13.83 -14.19 0.00
N LYS A 344 -13.52 -14.72 1.18
CA LYS A 344 -12.33 -15.54 1.44
C LYS A 344 -12.22 -16.77 0.57
N ASN A 345 -13.34 -17.42 0.27
CA ASN A 345 -13.39 -18.64 -0.53
C ASN A 345 -13.09 -18.42 -2.02
N LEU A 346 -13.07 -17.17 -2.48
CA LEU A 346 -12.71 -16.79 -3.85
C LEU A 346 -11.23 -16.39 -4.00
N LEU A 347 -10.48 -16.34 -2.90
CA LEU A 347 -9.04 -16.05 -2.95
C LEU A 347 -8.26 -17.25 -3.47
N LYS A 348 -7.29 -16.98 -4.34
CA LYS A 348 -6.29 -17.96 -4.77
C LYS A 348 -5.44 -18.41 -3.57
N LYS A 349 -4.96 -19.64 -3.58
CA LYS A 349 -4.21 -20.26 -2.47
C LYS A 349 -2.88 -19.59 -2.12
N ASN A 350 -2.30 -18.85 -3.07
CA ASN A 350 -1.03 -18.12 -2.89
C ASN A 350 -1.21 -16.70 -2.35
N VAL A 351 -2.44 -16.29 -2.04
CA VAL A 351 -2.76 -14.99 -1.47
C VAL A 351 -2.70 -15.05 0.05
N THR A 352 -2.01 -14.09 0.65
CA THR A 352 -1.90 -13.92 2.10
C THR A 352 -2.99 -12.97 2.58
N VAL A 353 -3.83 -13.43 3.51
CA VAL A 353 -4.80 -12.58 4.21
C VAL A 353 -4.08 -11.80 5.30
N MET A 354 -4.21 -10.48 5.30
CA MET A 354 -3.56 -9.59 6.27
C MET A 354 -4.55 -8.94 7.24
N ALA A 355 -5.82 -8.80 6.83
CA ALA A 355 -6.88 -8.35 7.72
C ALA A 355 -8.22 -8.93 7.32
N LEU A 356 -9.07 -9.19 8.30
CA LEU A 356 -10.41 -9.75 8.10
C LEU A 356 -11.40 -9.20 9.13
N LYS A 357 -12.67 -9.23 8.79
CA LYS A 357 -13.77 -8.94 9.70
C LYS A 357 -13.97 -10.13 10.64
N ASP A 358 -13.80 -9.91 11.94
CA ASP A 358 -13.94 -10.97 12.95
C ASP A 358 -15.30 -11.65 12.90
N GLY A 359 -15.29 -12.98 13.03
CA GLY A 359 -16.51 -13.79 13.02
C GLY A 359 -17.16 -13.98 11.65
N THR A 360 -16.47 -13.59 10.58
CA THR A 360 -16.93 -13.74 9.19
C THR A 360 -15.83 -14.31 8.29
N ASP A 361 -16.19 -14.63 7.04
CA ASP A 361 -15.25 -14.94 5.96
C ASP A 361 -14.99 -13.72 5.04
N TYR A 362 -15.14 -12.50 5.57
CA TYR A 362 -14.92 -11.26 4.82
C TYR A 362 -13.51 -10.72 5.07
N VAL A 363 -12.74 -10.66 4.00
CA VAL A 363 -11.34 -10.22 4.02
C VAL A 363 -11.25 -8.77 3.55
N ARG A 364 -10.47 -7.94 4.25
CA ARG A 364 -10.34 -6.50 3.97
C ARG A 364 -9.00 -6.11 3.37
N TYR A 365 -7.98 -6.94 3.57
CA TYR A 365 -6.62 -6.61 3.19
C TYR A 365 -5.85 -7.89 2.84
N ILE A 366 -5.29 -7.94 1.64
CA ILE A 366 -4.58 -9.11 1.10
C ILE A 366 -3.29 -8.71 0.42
N HIS A 367 -2.34 -9.65 0.38
CA HIS A 367 -1.05 -9.51 -0.29
C HIS A 367 -0.71 -10.78 -1.07
N GLY A 368 0.00 -10.62 -2.20
CA GLY A 368 0.48 -11.73 -2.98
C GLY A 368 1.72 -11.42 -3.79
N ASN A 369 2.34 -12.47 -4.30
CA ASN A 369 3.50 -12.37 -5.19
C ASN A 369 3.10 -12.77 -6.61
N TYR A 370 3.66 -12.06 -7.60
CA TYR A 370 3.53 -12.43 -9.00
C TYR A 370 4.83 -12.17 -9.76
N GLY A 371 5.44 -13.22 -10.31
CA GLY A 371 6.75 -13.11 -10.92
C GLY A 371 7.82 -12.67 -9.92
N ARG A 372 8.48 -11.54 -10.17
CA ARG A 372 9.49 -10.95 -9.27
C ARG A 372 8.93 -9.85 -8.37
N GLY A 373 7.71 -9.40 -8.61
CA GLY A 373 7.05 -8.33 -7.88
C GLY A 373 5.93 -8.83 -6.98
N THR A 374 5.19 -7.89 -6.45
CA THR A 374 4.15 -8.13 -5.46
C THR A 374 2.93 -7.24 -5.71
N PHE A 375 1.79 -7.65 -5.17
CA PHE A 375 0.58 -6.85 -5.17
C PHE A 375 -0.05 -6.84 -3.78
N THR A 376 -0.77 -5.78 -3.47
CA THR A 376 -1.55 -5.64 -2.24
C THR A 376 -2.89 -5.01 -2.57
N PHE A 377 -3.99 -5.63 -2.14
CA PHE A 377 -5.34 -5.12 -2.30
C PHE A 377 -5.91 -4.75 -0.94
N TYR A 378 -6.39 -3.54 -0.80
CA TYR A 378 -6.95 -2.99 0.42
C TYR A 378 -8.38 -2.52 0.15
N GLY A 379 -9.37 -3.23 0.68
CA GLY A 379 -10.80 -2.96 0.44
C GLY A 379 -11.27 -1.67 1.12
N GLY A 380 -12.12 -0.92 0.43
CA GLY A 380 -12.64 0.36 0.88
C GLY A 380 -12.01 1.56 0.18
N HIS A 381 -12.56 2.75 0.42
CA HIS A 381 -12.19 3.98 -0.28
C HIS A 381 -11.35 4.91 0.60
N ASP A 382 -11.92 5.47 1.66
CA ASP A 382 -11.25 6.42 2.55
C ASP A 382 -11.33 5.96 4.01
N PRO A 383 -10.19 5.68 4.67
CA PRO A 383 -10.16 5.17 6.03
C PRO A 383 -10.83 6.03 7.11
N GLU A 384 -11.02 7.32 6.88
CA GLU A 384 -11.64 8.25 7.85
C GLU A 384 -12.98 8.80 7.38
N ASP A 385 -13.44 8.40 6.18
CA ASP A 385 -14.78 8.66 5.69
C ASP A 385 -15.53 7.34 5.49
N TYR A 386 -16.41 7.00 6.44
CA TYR A 386 -17.05 5.68 6.46
C TYR A 386 -17.78 5.34 5.16
N GLN A 387 -18.45 6.31 4.55
CA GLN A 387 -19.22 6.10 3.32
C GLN A 387 -19.04 7.29 2.38
N HIS A 388 -17.91 7.31 1.71
CA HIS A 388 -17.61 8.36 0.74
C HIS A 388 -18.61 8.34 -0.43
N ALA A 389 -19.26 9.47 -0.68
CA ALA A 389 -20.19 9.63 -1.79
C ALA A 389 -19.70 10.71 -2.77
N VAL A 390 -20.18 10.63 -4.01
CA VAL A 390 -19.84 11.64 -5.04
C VAL A 390 -20.25 13.03 -4.59
N GLY A 391 -19.27 13.92 -4.43
CA GLY A 391 -19.47 15.30 -4.00
C GLY A 391 -19.30 15.55 -2.50
N ASP A 392 -18.92 14.55 -1.73
CA ASP A 392 -18.56 14.74 -0.32
C ASP A 392 -17.33 15.66 -0.18
N PRO A 393 -17.22 16.38 0.94
CA PRO A 393 -16.02 17.16 1.22
C PRO A 393 -14.82 16.22 1.41
N LYS A 394 -13.63 16.70 1.04
CA LYS A 394 -12.41 15.93 1.25
C LYS A 394 -12.13 15.70 2.75
N THR A 395 -11.54 14.57 3.08
CA THR A 395 -11.03 14.28 4.42
C THR A 395 -9.87 15.21 4.77
N GLU A 396 -9.94 15.89 5.89
CA GLU A 396 -8.88 16.76 6.40
C GLU A 396 -7.93 15.97 7.31
N LEU A 397 -6.88 15.37 6.75
CA LEU A 397 -5.97 14.45 7.45
C LEU A 397 -5.27 15.06 8.69
N LYS A 398 -5.18 16.39 8.78
CA LYS A 398 -4.69 17.05 10.00
C LYS A 398 -5.55 16.75 11.25
N GLU A 399 -6.81 16.34 11.06
CA GLU A 399 -7.73 15.95 12.13
C GLU A 399 -7.57 14.47 12.50
N PHE A 400 -6.88 13.69 11.66
CA PHE A 400 -6.67 12.26 11.80
C PHE A 400 -5.18 11.84 11.77
N PRO A 401 -4.27 12.53 12.52
CA PRO A 401 -2.82 12.24 12.45
C PRO A 401 -2.45 10.84 12.94
N HIS A 402 -3.40 10.16 13.60
CA HIS A 402 -3.26 8.82 14.15
C HIS A 402 -4.05 7.75 13.37
N SER A 403 -4.60 8.09 12.21
CA SER A 403 -5.40 7.14 11.42
C SER A 403 -4.67 5.82 11.18
N PRO A 404 -5.16 4.70 11.72
CA PRO A 404 -4.55 3.40 11.48
C PRO A 404 -4.75 2.92 10.04
N GLY A 405 -5.89 3.26 9.42
CA GLY A 405 -6.17 2.89 8.03
C GLY A 405 -5.24 3.57 7.04
N TYR A 406 -5.00 4.87 7.19
CA TYR A 406 -4.02 5.60 6.37
C TYR A 406 -2.58 5.15 6.65
N ARG A 407 -2.29 4.76 7.88
CA ARG A 407 -0.97 4.21 8.22
C ARG A 407 -0.66 2.92 7.47
N LEU A 408 -1.65 2.04 7.24
CA LEU A 408 -1.46 0.83 6.43
C LEU A 408 -1.11 1.16 4.98
N ILE A 409 -1.67 2.23 4.41
CA ILE A 409 -1.28 2.72 3.09
C ILE A 409 0.22 3.07 3.07
N LEU A 410 0.67 3.83 4.07
CA LEU A 410 2.07 4.26 4.17
C LEU A 410 3.04 3.11 4.45
N ASN A 411 2.61 2.03 5.11
CA ASN A 411 3.39 0.79 5.20
C ASN A 411 3.71 0.24 3.81
N ASN A 412 2.72 0.22 2.91
CA ASN A 412 2.92 -0.23 1.53
C ASN A 412 3.87 0.68 0.75
N VAL A 413 3.85 1.99 1.01
CA VAL A 413 4.75 2.97 0.37
C VAL A 413 6.21 2.73 0.77
N LEU A 414 6.49 2.42 2.03
CA LEU A 414 7.85 2.16 2.52
C LEU A 414 8.34 0.73 2.23
N PHE A 415 7.43 -0.21 1.98
CA PHE A 415 7.78 -1.61 1.79
C PHE A 415 8.86 -1.86 0.72
N PRO A 416 8.83 -1.25 -0.48
CA PRO A 416 9.84 -1.49 -1.52
C PRO A 416 11.25 -0.99 -1.15
N ALA A 417 11.37 -0.14 -0.12
CA ALA A 417 12.65 0.36 0.39
C ALA A 417 13.44 -0.69 1.19
N ALA A 418 12.78 -1.78 1.58
CA ALA A 418 13.37 -2.78 2.47
C ALA A 418 14.45 -3.59 1.78
N LYS A 419 15.57 -3.75 2.48
CA LYS A 419 16.56 -4.75 2.11
C LYS A 419 15.98 -6.15 2.23
N LYS A 420 16.08 -6.95 1.16
CA LYS A 420 15.65 -8.36 1.20
C LYS A 420 16.40 -9.10 2.31
N LYS A 421 15.66 -9.57 3.31
CA LYS A 421 16.21 -10.50 4.31
C LYS A 421 16.45 -11.86 3.67
N LYS A 422 17.59 -12.48 3.99
CA LYS A 422 17.73 -13.91 3.77
C LYS A 422 16.79 -14.62 4.74
N LEU A 423 15.92 -15.46 4.22
CA LEU A 423 15.09 -16.34 5.04
C LEU A 423 16.03 -17.15 5.93
N LYS A 424 15.78 -17.16 7.24
CA LYS A 424 16.43 -18.08 8.16
C LYS A 424 15.86 -19.47 7.85
N THR A 425 16.66 -20.34 7.27
CA THR A 425 16.35 -21.77 7.08
C THR A 425 16.62 -22.53 8.37
#